data_a41da09d610d49b98b85d6e2bd124a2c
#
_entry.id   a41da09d610d49b98b85d6e2bd124a2c
#
_cell.length_a   1.000
_cell.length_b   1.000
_cell.length_c   1.000
_cell.angle_alpha   90.00
_cell.angle_beta   90.00
_cell.angle_gamma   90.00
#
_symmetry.space_group_name_H-M   'P 1'
#
loop_
_entity.id
_entity.type
_entity.pdbx_description
1 polymer ?
#
loop_
_entity_poly.entity_id
_entity_poly.type
_entity_poly.pdbx_seq_one_letter_code
_entity_poly.pdbx_strand_id
1 'polypeptide(L)'
;MASLARPGGNITGLSNMGSEAAGKCVELFRDMLPSLSRVAVLANPVDPFARSILEQVHLAGRTTGIEIAPVAMVRALDEVEAAFAAIAKERAGAVVVQAGIFFQNAIADLAIKYRLPSASVLRPFVEAGGLLSYGADITHMYRRSAVFVSKILQGTSLRTCPSSSPQNSSW
;
A
#
# COMPACT_ATOMS: atom_id res chain seq x y z
N MET A 1 8.99 -11.97 -18.90
CA MET A 1 9.93 -10.83 -18.84
C MET A 1 11.22 -11.33 -18.23
N ALA A 2 12.38 -11.18 -18.92
CA ALA A 2 13.65 -11.76 -18.45
C ALA A 2 14.21 -11.01 -17.23
N SER A 3 14.14 -9.68 -17.24
CA SER A 3 14.45 -8.82 -16.10
C SER A 3 13.85 -7.43 -16.32
N LEU A 4 13.81 -6.59 -15.25
CA LEU A 4 13.38 -5.20 -15.38
C LEU A 4 14.30 -4.38 -16.30
N ALA A 5 15.61 -4.67 -16.30
CA ALA A 5 16.58 -3.98 -17.13
C ALA A 5 16.55 -4.46 -18.60
N ARG A 6 16.11 -5.69 -18.84
CA ARG A 6 16.02 -6.30 -20.19
C ARG A 6 14.71 -7.07 -20.31
N PRO A 7 13.60 -6.38 -20.63
CA PRO A 7 12.28 -7.02 -20.73
C PRO A 7 12.23 -8.14 -21.77
N GLY A 8 12.98 -7.99 -22.88
CA GLY A 8 13.16 -9.02 -23.92
C GLY A 8 11.91 -9.33 -24.75
N GLY A 9 10.77 -8.77 -24.41
CA GLY A 9 9.49 -8.98 -25.06
C GLY A 9 8.87 -7.72 -25.65
N ASN A 10 7.55 -7.73 -25.75
CA ASN A 10 6.73 -6.61 -26.26
C ASN A 10 6.09 -5.77 -25.14
N ILE A 11 6.55 -5.91 -23.90
CA ILE A 11 6.05 -5.19 -22.73
C ILE A 11 7.20 -4.47 -22.04
N THR A 12 7.03 -3.20 -21.76
CA THR A 12 7.88 -2.40 -20.88
C THR A 12 7.03 -1.54 -19.98
N GLY A 13 7.59 -0.99 -18.91
CA GLY A 13 6.84 -0.13 -18.00
C GLY A 13 7.53 0.12 -16.67
N LEU A 14 6.76 0.64 -15.74
CA LEU A 14 7.17 0.87 -14.36
C LEU A 14 6.54 -0.18 -13.45
N SER A 15 7.31 -0.70 -12.51
CA SER A 15 6.82 -1.61 -11.48
C SER A 15 6.61 -0.84 -10.17
N ASN A 16 5.49 -1.10 -9.51
CA ASN A 16 5.19 -0.59 -8.18
C ASN A 16 5.37 -1.74 -7.17
N MET A 17 6.09 -1.50 -6.09
CA MET A 17 6.30 -2.44 -4.99
C MET A 17 5.30 -2.18 -3.85
N GLY A 18 4.02 -2.03 -4.20
CA GLY A 18 2.98 -1.64 -3.23
C GLY A 18 2.72 -2.68 -2.14
N SER A 19 2.87 -3.97 -2.45
CA SER A 19 2.68 -5.04 -1.48
C SER A 19 3.79 -5.04 -0.42
N GLU A 20 5.04 -4.92 -0.84
CA GLU A 20 6.21 -4.81 0.04
C GLU A 20 6.15 -3.53 0.87
N ALA A 21 5.71 -2.42 0.27
CA ALA A 21 5.51 -1.16 0.97
C ALA A 21 4.46 -1.26 2.09
N ALA A 22 3.40 -2.05 1.90
CA ALA A 22 2.42 -2.31 2.96
C ALA A 22 3.04 -3.06 4.16
N GLY A 23 3.92 -4.03 3.92
CA GLY A 23 4.73 -4.66 4.97
C GLY A 23 5.60 -3.65 5.71
N LYS A 24 6.22 -2.70 4.98
CA LYS A 24 7.04 -1.64 5.57
C LYS A 24 6.24 -0.72 6.51
N CYS A 25 4.95 -0.50 6.26
CA CYS A 25 4.10 0.24 7.18
C CYS A 25 4.02 -0.43 8.58
N VAL A 26 4.03 -1.76 8.65
CA VAL A 26 4.05 -2.49 9.93
C VAL A 26 5.38 -2.29 10.67
N GLU A 27 6.50 -2.34 9.94
CA GLU A 27 7.83 -2.07 10.53
C GLU A 27 7.91 -0.63 11.07
N LEU A 28 7.43 0.35 10.30
CA LEU A 28 7.39 1.75 10.75
C LEU A 28 6.50 1.94 11.97
N PHE A 29 5.35 1.26 12.06
CA PHE A 29 4.55 1.27 13.27
C PHE A 29 5.30 0.68 14.47
N ARG A 30 6.09 -0.38 14.28
CA ARG A 30 6.92 -0.93 15.35
C ARG A 30 7.93 0.07 15.88
N ASP A 31 8.58 0.82 14.96
CA ASP A 31 9.58 1.82 15.32
C ASP A 31 8.96 3.02 16.05
N MET A 32 7.78 3.46 15.59
CA MET A 32 7.08 4.62 16.17
C MET A 32 6.33 4.30 17.47
N LEU A 33 5.87 3.06 17.63
CA LEU A 33 5.00 2.60 18.73
C LEU A 33 5.59 1.32 19.34
N PRO A 34 6.63 1.42 20.20
CA PRO A 34 7.32 0.24 20.72
C PRO A 34 6.45 -0.73 21.52
N SER A 35 5.34 -0.25 22.11
CA SER A 35 4.37 -1.06 22.84
C SER A 35 3.31 -1.73 21.94
N LEU A 36 3.34 -1.49 20.64
CA LEU A 36 2.38 -2.04 19.70
C LEU A 36 2.55 -3.55 19.58
N SER A 37 1.49 -4.28 19.87
CA SER A 37 1.47 -5.75 19.79
C SER A 37 0.53 -6.30 18.72
N ARG A 38 -0.42 -5.49 18.25
CA ARG A 38 -1.44 -5.92 17.29
C ARG A 38 -1.77 -4.82 16.28
N VAL A 39 -1.77 -5.18 15.00
CA VAL A 39 -2.12 -4.31 13.87
C VAL A 39 -3.25 -4.95 13.08
N ALA A 40 -4.31 -4.18 12.84
CA ALA A 40 -5.39 -4.57 11.96
C ALA A 40 -5.03 -4.29 10.49
N VAL A 41 -5.71 -4.98 9.59
CA VAL A 41 -5.65 -4.69 8.15
C VAL A 41 -7.05 -4.42 7.64
N LEU A 42 -7.22 -3.33 6.92
CA LEU A 42 -8.43 -3.04 6.15
C LEU A 42 -8.15 -3.31 4.68
N ALA A 43 -8.83 -4.29 4.09
CA ALA A 43 -8.57 -4.73 2.72
C ALA A 43 -9.86 -4.85 1.89
N ASN A 44 -9.72 -4.74 0.57
CA ASN A 44 -10.82 -4.96 -0.37
C ASN A 44 -10.68 -6.38 -0.98
N PRO A 45 -11.62 -7.29 -0.75
CA PRO A 45 -11.51 -8.67 -1.21
C PRO A 45 -11.63 -8.83 -2.74
N VAL A 46 -12.15 -7.84 -3.45
CA VAL A 46 -12.25 -7.86 -4.92
C VAL A 46 -10.98 -7.34 -5.60
N ASP A 47 -10.06 -6.72 -4.86
CA ASP A 47 -8.79 -6.28 -5.42
C ASP A 47 -7.85 -7.48 -5.62
N PRO A 48 -7.35 -7.73 -6.84
CA PRO A 48 -6.46 -8.85 -7.12
C PRO A 48 -5.14 -8.78 -6.32
N PHE A 49 -4.75 -7.61 -5.84
CA PHE A 49 -3.55 -7.42 -5.02
C PHE A 49 -3.76 -7.67 -3.53
N ALA A 50 -5.00 -7.83 -3.05
CA ALA A 50 -5.31 -8.02 -1.63
C ALA A 50 -4.50 -9.17 -1.01
N ARG A 51 -4.43 -10.31 -1.69
CA ARG A 51 -3.67 -11.47 -1.23
C ARG A 51 -2.18 -11.16 -1.05
N SER A 52 -1.56 -10.56 -2.06
CA SER A 52 -0.12 -10.23 -2.01
C SER A 52 0.18 -9.22 -0.90
N ILE A 53 -0.68 -8.24 -0.69
CA ILE A 53 -0.57 -7.26 0.39
C ILE A 53 -0.65 -7.95 1.75
N LEU A 54 -1.65 -8.83 1.95
CA LEU A 54 -1.81 -9.57 3.20
C LEU A 54 -0.61 -10.48 3.49
N GLU A 55 -0.07 -11.16 2.49
CA GLU A 55 1.14 -11.98 2.62
C GLU A 55 2.33 -11.16 3.13
N GLN A 56 2.57 -9.97 2.58
CA GLN A 56 3.66 -9.08 2.99
C GLN A 56 3.44 -8.47 4.38
N VAL A 57 2.22 -8.06 4.70
CA VAL A 57 1.87 -7.55 6.03
C VAL A 57 2.04 -8.64 7.10
N HIS A 58 1.58 -9.87 6.84
CA HIS A 58 1.80 -11.00 7.74
C HIS A 58 3.27 -11.38 7.88
N LEU A 59 4.06 -11.29 6.80
CA LEU A 59 5.52 -11.50 6.86
C LEU A 59 6.16 -10.46 7.79
N ALA A 60 5.84 -9.17 7.62
CA ALA A 60 6.33 -8.11 8.48
C ALA A 60 5.88 -8.28 9.94
N GLY A 61 4.63 -8.72 10.17
CA GLY A 61 4.14 -9.06 11.51
C GLY A 61 5.00 -10.13 12.20
N ARG A 62 5.33 -11.20 11.46
CA ARG A 62 6.21 -12.26 12.00
C ARG A 62 7.61 -11.77 12.34
N THR A 63 8.20 -10.90 11.50
CA THR A 63 9.56 -10.40 11.72
C THR A 63 9.65 -9.36 12.84
N THR A 64 8.57 -8.59 13.04
CA THR A 64 8.50 -7.55 14.08
C THR A 64 7.92 -8.03 15.41
N GLY A 65 7.37 -9.25 15.46
CA GLY A 65 6.65 -9.76 16.62
C GLY A 65 5.28 -9.14 16.85
N ILE A 66 4.70 -8.50 15.80
CA ILE A 66 3.37 -7.90 15.84
C ILE A 66 2.33 -8.89 15.30
N GLU A 67 1.26 -9.11 16.04
CA GLU A 67 0.12 -9.88 15.59
C GLU A 67 -0.67 -9.09 14.53
N ILE A 68 -0.94 -9.71 13.39
CA ILE A 68 -1.76 -9.11 12.33
C ILE A 68 -3.19 -9.63 12.49
N ALA A 69 -4.00 -8.87 13.21
CA ALA A 69 -5.42 -9.15 13.50
C ALA A 69 -6.17 -7.90 13.99
N PRO A 70 -7.45 -7.74 13.66
CA PRO A 70 -8.19 -8.50 12.66
C PRO A 70 -7.88 -8.07 11.23
N VAL A 71 -8.16 -8.96 10.27
CA VAL A 71 -8.21 -8.61 8.85
C VAL A 71 -9.67 -8.33 8.48
N ALA A 72 -10.00 -7.06 8.32
CA ALA A 72 -11.35 -6.62 7.97
C ALA A 72 -11.45 -6.42 6.45
N MET A 73 -12.41 -7.12 5.84
CA MET A 73 -12.67 -7.03 4.41
C MET A 73 -13.84 -6.09 4.16
N VAL A 74 -13.62 -5.05 3.34
CA VAL A 74 -14.65 -4.04 3.01
C VAL A 74 -14.77 -3.88 1.49
N ARG A 75 -16.00 -3.87 1.00
CA ARG A 75 -16.35 -3.65 -0.41
C ARG A 75 -17.03 -2.30 -0.63
N ALA A 76 -17.72 -1.82 0.40
CA ALA A 76 -18.56 -0.64 0.33
C ALA A 76 -18.38 0.23 1.56
N LEU A 77 -18.79 1.49 1.46
CA LEU A 77 -18.62 2.50 2.51
C LEU A 77 -19.35 2.14 3.81
N ASP A 78 -20.54 1.56 3.71
CA ASP A 78 -21.36 1.15 4.84
C ASP A 78 -20.73 0.03 5.68
N GLU A 79 -19.83 -0.77 5.10
CA GLU A 79 -19.08 -1.80 5.82
C GLU A 79 -17.91 -1.22 6.65
N VAL A 80 -17.44 0.00 6.33
CA VAL A 80 -16.23 0.57 6.96
C VAL A 80 -16.41 0.84 8.45
N GLU A 81 -17.56 1.40 8.87
CA GLU A 81 -17.81 1.68 10.28
C GLU A 81 -17.89 0.40 11.12
N ALA A 82 -18.55 -0.63 10.60
CA ALA A 82 -18.61 -1.94 11.24
C ALA A 82 -17.22 -2.59 11.35
N ALA A 83 -16.37 -2.43 10.32
CA ALA A 83 -14.99 -2.88 10.34
C ALA A 83 -14.18 -2.19 11.45
N PHE A 84 -14.28 -0.86 11.59
CA PHE A 84 -13.61 -0.13 12.67
C PHE A 84 -14.11 -0.51 14.06
N ALA A 85 -15.40 -0.75 14.22
CA ALA A 85 -15.96 -1.26 15.49
C ALA A 85 -15.37 -2.65 15.84
N ALA A 86 -15.24 -3.54 14.87
CA ALA A 86 -14.59 -4.84 15.05
C ALA A 86 -13.11 -4.71 15.40
N ILE A 87 -12.36 -3.83 14.71
CA ILE A 87 -10.96 -3.55 14.97
C ILE A 87 -10.76 -3.04 16.41
N ALA A 88 -11.61 -2.13 16.85
CA ALA A 88 -11.56 -1.61 18.21
C ALA A 88 -11.87 -2.69 19.27
N LYS A 89 -12.87 -3.54 19.02
CA LYS A 89 -13.22 -4.68 19.91
C LYS A 89 -12.06 -5.65 20.06
N GLU A 90 -11.32 -5.92 18.99
CA GLU A 90 -10.13 -6.79 18.98
C GLU A 90 -8.87 -6.10 19.54
N ARG A 91 -8.97 -4.84 19.98
CA ARG A 91 -7.90 -4.05 20.60
C ARG A 91 -6.65 -3.93 19.70
N ALA A 92 -6.81 -3.80 18.40
CA ALA A 92 -5.71 -3.44 17.54
C ALA A 92 -5.21 -2.02 17.88
N GLY A 93 -3.89 -1.85 17.95
CA GLY A 93 -3.27 -0.57 18.28
C GLY A 93 -2.93 0.29 17.06
N ALA A 94 -3.08 -0.24 15.84
CA ALA A 94 -2.91 0.46 14.57
C ALA A 94 -3.64 -0.27 13.44
N VAL A 95 -3.81 0.38 12.29
CA VAL A 95 -4.42 -0.22 11.10
C VAL A 95 -3.60 0.09 9.84
N VAL A 96 -3.34 -0.94 9.03
CA VAL A 96 -2.83 -0.79 7.66
C VAL A 96 -4.01 -0.84 6.70
N VAL A 97 -4.12 0.19 5.85
CA VAL A 97 -5.20 0.35 4.88
C VAL A 97 -4.68 0.05 3.48
N GLN A 98 -5.30 -0.91 2.82
CA GLN A 98 -4.96 -1.28 1.44
C GLN A 98 -5.21 -0.10 0.48
N ALA A 99 -4.33 0.09 -0.51
CA ALA A 99 -4.41 1.18 -1.50
C ALA A 99 -5.60 1.05 -2.42
N GLY A 100 -6.26 0.10 -2.69
CA GLY A 100 -7.40 -0.04 -3.63
C GLY A 100 -8.75 0.36 -3.06
N ILE A 101 -8.81 0.89 -1.85
CA ILE A 101 -10.07 1.28 -1.21
C ILE A 101 -10.37 2.74 -1.52
N PHE A 102 -11.52 3.02 -2.15
CA PHE A 102 -11.89 4.35 -2.62
C PHE A 102 -12.35 5.33 -1.52
N PHE A 103 -12.63 4.85 -0.31
CA PHE A 103 -13.25 5.64 0.77
C PHE A 103 -12.22 6.23 1.73
N GLN A 104 -11.09 6.73 1.23
CA GLN A 104 -9.94 7.13 2.05
C GLN A 104 -10.27 8.19 3.09
N ASN A 105 -11.09 9.20 2.76
CA ASN A 105 -11.50 10.24 3.71
C ASN A 105 -12.31 9.63 4.87
N ALA A 106 -13.32 8.83 4.57
CA ALA A 106 -14.15 8.20 5.60
C ALA A 106 -13.32 7.24 6.49
N ILE A 107 -12.36 6.54 5.91
CA ILE A 107 -11.45 5.66 6.66
C ILE A 107 -10.53 6.49 7.56
N ALA A 108 -9.98 7.59 7.08
CA ALA A 108 -9.14 8.49 7.88
C ALA A 108 -9.93 9.13 9.02
N ASP A 109 -11.15 9.60 8.77
CA ASP A 109 -12.05 10.16 9.79
C ASP A 109 -12.37 9.14 10.88
N LEU A 110 -12.66 7.89 10.50
CA LEU A 110 -12.89 6.80 11.44
C LEU A 110 -11.63 6.44 12.21
N ALA A 111 -10.46 6.40 11.58
CA ALA A 111 -9.20 6.17 12.27
C ALA A 111 -8.95 7.24 13.36
N ILE A 112 -9.24 8.52 13.06
CA ILE A 112 -9.18 9.62 14.03
C ILE A 112 -10.22 9.43 15.14
N LYS A 113 -11.50 9.16 14.79
CA LYS A 113 -12.60 8.92 15.74
C LYS A 113 -12.25 7.81 16.74
N TYR A 114 -11.68 6.71 16.26
CA TYR A 114 -11.26 5.57 17.07
C TYR A 114 -9.87 5.72 17.69
N ARG A 115 -9.18 6.84 17.46
CA ARG A 115 -7.79 7.12 17.91
C ARG A 115 -6.83 6.00 17.51
N LEU A 116 -6.98 5.50 16.30
CA LEU A 116 -6.24 4.38 15.77
C LEU A 116 -5.19 4.88 14.76
N PRO A 117 -3.89 4.83 15.08
CA PRO A 117 -2.84 5.10 14.11
C PRO A 117 -3.05 4.32 12.82
N SER A 118 -3.03 5.02 11.68
CA SER A 118 -3.39 4.42 10.40
C SER A 118 -2.33 4.68 9.34
N ALA A 119 -2.05 3.68 8.53
CA ALA A 119 -1.06 3.76 7.46
C ALA A 119 -1.62 3.23 6.13
N SER A 120 -1.13 3.78 5.02
CA SER A 120 -1.38 3.26 3.68
C SER A 120 -0.14 3.40 2.81
N VAL A 121 -0.15 2.79 1.63
CA VAL A 121 0.95 2.94 0.66
C VAL A 121 0.75 4.14 -0.28
N LEU A 122 -0.34 4.87 -0.14
CA LEU A 122 -0.67 6.02 -0.98
C LEU A 122 -0.67 7.33 -0.20
N ARG A 123 0.05 8.32 -0.70
CA ARG A 123 0.10 9.67 -0.14
C ARG A 123 -1.27 10.35 0.04
N PRO A 124 -2.25 10.23 -0.88
CA PRO A 124 -3.58 10.78 -0.68
C PRO A 124 -4.27 10.35 0.61
N PHE A 125 -3.91 9.20 1.18
CA PHE A 125 -4.44 8.77 2.47
C PHE A 125 -4.01 9.67 3.63
N VAL A 126 -2.76 10.15 3.62
CA VAL A 126 -2.27 11.13 4.62
C VAL A 126 -2.91 12.49 4.40
N GLU A 127 -3.09 12.90 3.15
CA GLU A 127 -3.79 14.13 2.79
C GLU A 127 -5.26 14.11 3.24
N ALA A 128 -5.86 12.92 3.34
CA ALA A 128 -7.19 12.68 3.90
C ALA A 128 -7.23 12.61 5.44
N GLY A 129 -6.09 12.68 6.14
CA GLY A 129 -5.99 12.62 7.60
C GLY A 129 -5.41 11.33 8.18
N GLY A 130 -4.98 10.39 7.35
CA GLY A 130 -4.21 9.22 7.80
C GLY A 130 -2.86 9.63 8.41
N LEU A 131 -2.35 8.82 9.33
CA LEU A 131 -1.14 9.17 10.07
C LEU A 131 0.12 9.09 9.20
N LEU A 132 0.25 8.04 8.40
CA LEU A 132 1.47 7.81 7.64
C LEU A 132 1.18 7.18 6.27
N SER A 133 2.04 7.48 5.29
CA SER A 133 2.07 6.71 4.05
C SER A 133 3.51 6.33 3.69
N TYR A 134 3.69 5.11 3.18
CA TYR A 134 4.97 4.66 2.66
C TYR A 134 4.74 3.92 1.34
N GLY A 135 5.23 4.47 0.25
CA GLY A 135 5.07 3.87 -1.07
C GLY A 135 5.60 4.75 -2.20
N ALA A 136 5.39 4.32 -3.42
CA ALA A 136 5.83 5.03 -4.60
C ALA A 136 4.99 6.30 -4.84
N ASP A 137 5.63 7.36 -5.31
CA ASP A 137 4.93 8.52 -5.86
C ASP A 137 4.31 8.14 -7.21
N ILE A 138 3.01 7.86 -7.17
CA ILE A 138 2.24 7.45 -8.35
C ILE A 138 2.19 8.55 -9.40
N THR A 139 2.11 9.81 -9.00
CA THR A 139 2.11 10.95 -9.92
C THR A 139 3.45 11.03 -10.68
N HIS A 140 4.55 10.86 -9.96
CA HIS A 140 5.87 10.78 -10.59
C HIS A 140 5.99 9.57 -11.54
N MET A 141 5.45 8.42 -11.16
CA MET A 141 5.42 7.23 -12.03
C MET A 141 4.66 7.50 -13.32
N TYR A 142 3.49 8.12 -13.27
CA TYR A 142 2.73 8.48 -14.48
C TYR A 142 3.52 9.44 -15.39
N ARG A 143 4.16 10.47 -14.81
CA ARG A 143 5.02 11.38 -15.58
C ARG A 143 6.18 10.63 -16.27
N ARG A 144 6.83 9.70 -15.55
CA ARG A 144 7.89 8.86 -16.14
C ARG A 144 7.36 7.93 -17.23
N SER A 145 6.15 7.41 -17.09
CA SER A 145 5.54 6.57 -18.12
C SER A 145 5.42 7.31 -19.47
N ALA A 146 5.11 8.60 -19.44
CA ALA A 146 5.09 9.42 -20.66
C ALA A 146 6.42 9.45 -21.40
N VAL A 147 7.54 9.39 -20.70
CA VAL A 147 8.88 9.31 -21.32
C VAL A 147 9.06 7.98 -22.07
N PHE A 148 8.57 6.88 -21.53
CA PHE A 148 8.61 5.58 -22.22
C PHE A 148 7.76 5.61 -23.49
N VAL A 149 6.53 6.14 -23.38
CA VAL A 149 5.62 6.30 -24.53
C VAL A 149 6.29 7.14 -25.63
N SER A 150 6.86 8.29 -25.27
CA SER A 150 7.58 9.15 -26.23
C SER A 150 8.72 8.41 -26.94
N LYS A 151 9.56 7.69 -26.21
CA LYS A 151 10.66 6.92 -26.79
C LYS A 151 10.17 5.84 -27.74
N ILE A 152 9.10 5.14 -27.40
CA ILE A 152 8.50 4.10 -28.25
C ILE A 152 7.95 4.70 -29.53
N LEU A 153 7.23 5.82 -29.45
CA LEU A 153 6.70 6.53 -30.61
C LEU A 153 7.82 7.08 -31.53
N GLN A 154 9.01 7.35 -30.98
CA GLN A 154 10.22 7.75 -31.71
C GLN A 154 11.00 6.55 -32.27
N GLY A 155 10.48 5.33 -32.18
CA GLY A 155 11.06 4.12 -32.76
C GLY A 155 11.98 3.33 -31.83
N THR A 156 12.08 3.66 -30.54
CA THR A 156 12.83 2.83 -29.59
C THR A 156 12.15 1.46 -29.44
N SER A 157 12.92 0.39 -29.61
CA SER A 157 12.40 -0.96 -29.45
C SER A 157 11.97 -1.23 -28.01
N LEU A 158 10.79 -1.83 -27.84
CA LEU A 158 10.30 -2.29 -26.52
C LEU A 158 11.26 -3.26 -25.83
N ARG A 159 12.00 -4.07 -26.60
CA ARG A 159 12.97 -5.03 -26.07
C ARG A 159 14.16 -4.36 -25.38
N THR A 160 14.51 -3.15 -25.77
CA THR A 160 15.65 -2.38 -25.26
C THR A 160 15.22 -1.23 -24.34
N CYS A 161 13.92 -0.94 -24.27
CA CYS A 161 13.38 0.07 -23.37
C CYS A 161 13.35 -0.51 -21.94
N PRO A 162 14.25 -0.08 -21.03
CA PRO A 162 14.31 -0.67 -19.70
C PRO A 162 13.05 -0.32 -18.91
N SER A 163 12.45 -1.31 -18.27
CA SER A 163 11.50 -1.08 -17.19
C SER A 163 12.27 -0.69 -15.94
N SER A 164 11.66 0.13 -15.09
CA SER A 164 12.28 0.54 -13.83
C SER A 164 11.30 0.46 -12.66
N SER A 165 11.83 0.09 -11.50
CA SER A 165 11.12 0.31 -10.23
C SER A 165 11.25 1.77 -9.81
N PRO A 166 10.28 2.35 -9.10
CA PRO A 166 10.45 3.64 -8.48
C PRO A 166 11.60 3.55 -7.49
N GLN A 167 12.53 4.50 -7.57
CA GLN A 167 13.41 4.74 -6.43
C GLN A 167 12.52 5.27 -5.31
N ASN A 168 12.65 4.70 -4.11
CA ASN A 168 11.90 5.13 -2.94
C ASN A 168 12.02 6.64 -2.82
N SER A 169 10.93 7.32 -3.07
CA SER A 169 10.88 8.75 -2.86
C SER A 169 10.74 8.99 -1.36
N SER A 170 11.68 9.74 -0.86
CA SER A 170 11.67 10.53 0.38
C SER A 170 10.28 10.83 0.93
N TRP A 171 10.23 10.76 2.21
CA TRP A 171 9.32 11.29 3.23
C TRP A 171 8.65 12.61 2.85
#